data_1756500b0291da6c5411fd25d4d5941c
#
_entry.id   1756500b0291da6c5411fd25d4d5941c
#
_cell.length_a   1.000
_cell.length_b   1.000
_cell.length_c   1.000
_cell.angle_alpha   90.00
_cell.angle_beta   90.00
_cell.angle_gamma   90.00
#
_symmetry.space_group_name_H-M   'P 1'
#
loop_
_entity.id
_entity.type
_entity.pdbx_description
1 polymer ?
#
loop_
_entity_poly.entity_id
_entity_poly.type
_entity_poly.pdbx_seq_one_letter_code
_entity_poly.pdbx_strand_id
1 'polypeptide(L)'
;DYSIGILDLRTLLPLDTDAIKKAVRDTGRVLVLHEDTLTGGFGGEIAAWIAEHCFEWLDAPVMRCASLDTPVPFSTVLEKEFLATARLDASIQKLRSY
;
A
#
# COMPACT_ATOMS: atom_id res chain seq x y z
N ASP A 1 9.85 6.65 -18.14
CA ASP A 1 8.44 7.04 -17.98
C ASP A 1 7.60 5.91 -17.42
N TYR A 2 6.67 6.26 -16.57
CA TYR A 2 5.72 5.34 -15.99
C TYR A 2 4.45 6.06 -15.61
N SER A 3 3.35 5.33 -15.49
CA SER A 3 2.10 5.87 -15.01
C SER A 3 1.67 5.12 -13.74
N ILE A 4 0.95 5.82 -12.88
CA ILE A 4 0.45 5.27 -11.62
C ILE A 4 -1.06 5.41 -11.60
N GLY A 5 -1.75 4.28 -11.40
CA GLY A 5 -3.17 4.27 -11.11
C GLY A 5 -3.39 4.37 -9.60
N ILE A 6 -4.43 5.03 -9.19
CA ILE A 6 -4.81 5.14 -7.78
C ILE A 6 -6.20 4.55 -7.60
N LEU A 7 -6.33 3.62 -6.65
CA LEU A 7 -7.60 3.06 -6.25
C LEU A 7 -7.87 3.46 -4.79
N ASP A 8 -8.90 4.26 -4.59
CA ASP A 8 -9.37 4.64 -3.26
C ASP A 8 -10.46 3.64 -2.84
N LEU A 9 -10.15 2.80 -1.85
CA LEU A 9 -11.06 1.73 -1.43
C LEU A 9 -12.32 2.22 -0.72
N ARG A 10 -12.24 3.37 -0.05
CA ARG A 10 -13.34 4.02 0.70
C ARG A 10 -13.91 3.20 1.85
N THR A 11 -14.10 1.90 1.66
CA THR A 11 -14.60 1.00 2.70
C THR A 11 -13.68 -0.22 2.81
N LEU A 12 -13.51 -0.70 4.03
CA LEU A 12 -12.67 -1.88 4.32
C LEU A 12 -13.53 -3.11 4.57
N LEU A 13 -14.76 -2.92 5.02
CA LEU A 13 -15.69 -4.01 5.27
C LEU A 13 -17.11 -3.54 4.91
N PRO A 14 -17.65 -3.97 3.77
CA PRO A 14 -17.06 -4.90 2.80
C PRO A 14 -15.94 -4.25 1.97
N LEU A 15 -14.97 -5.07 1.60
CA LEU A 15 -13.86 -4.65 0.74
C LEU A 15 -14.27 -4.84 -0.73
N ASP A 16 -13.97 -3.85 -1.59
CA ASP A 16 -14.26 -3.94 -3.03
C ASP A 16 -13.20 -4.83 -3.71
N THR A 17 -13.39 -6.13 -3.61
CA THR A 17 -12.43 -7.12 -4.13
C THR A 17 -12.37 -7.13 -5.65
N ASP A 18 -13.47 -6.83 -6.33
CA ASP A 18 -13.49 -6.78 -7.80
C ASP A 18 -12.62 -5.64 -8.34
N ALA A 19 -12.70 -4.46 -7.71
CA ALA A 19 -11.86 -3.33 -8.09
C ALA A 19 -10.38 -3.63 -7.85
N ILE A 20 -10.06 -4.29 -6.74
CA ILE A 20 -8.67 -4.69 -6.43
C ILE A 20 -8.15 -5.67 -7.47
N LYS A 21 -8.91 -6.71 -7.78
CA LYS A 21 -8.52 -7.70 -8.80
C LYS A 21 -8.24 -7.04 -10.14
N LYS A 22 -9.12 -6.13 -10.57
CA LYS A 22 -8.93 -5.42 -11.83
C LYS A 22 -7.64 -4.59 -11.82
N ALA A 23 -7.40 -3.84 -10.76
CA ALA A 23 -6.20 -3.00 -10.64
C ALA A 23 -4.92 -3.85 -10.68
N VAL A 24 -4.88 -4.96 -9.96
CA VAL A 24 -3.72 -5.86 -9.95
C VAL A 24 -3.49 -6.48 -11.33
N ARG A 25 -4.55 -6.98 -11.94
CA ARG A 25 -4.45 -7.63 -13.27
C ARG A 25 -3.96 -6.65 -14.33
N ASP A 26 -4.39 -5.39 -14.26
CA ASP A 26 -4.05 -4.39 -15.26
C ASP A 26 -2.61 -3.85 -15.10
N THR A 27 -2.03 -3.92 -13.90
CA THR A 27 -0.74 -3.30 -13.60
C THR A 27 0.36 -4.28 -13.22
N GLY A 28 0.05 -5.36 -12.54
CA GLY A 28 1.02 -6.34 -12.06
C GLY A 28 1.89 -5.88 -10.89
N ARG A 29 1.81 -4.61 -10.49
CA ARG A 29 2.58 -4.04 -9.38
C ARG A 29 1.66 -3.26 -8.48
N VAL A 30 1.75 -3.52 -7.17
CA VAL A 30 0.82 -2.97 -6.18
C VAL A 30 1.54 -2.43 -4.98
N LEU A 31 1.19 -1.22 -4.60
CA LEU A 31 1.61 -0.58 -3.36
C LEU A 31 0.36 -0.27 -2.54
N VAL A 32 0.30 -0.80 -1.33
CA VAL A 32 -0.79 -0.51 -0.39
C VAL A 32 -0.34 0.63 0.52
N LEU A 33 -1.05 1.74 0.45
CA LEU A 33 -0.75 2.96 1.20
C LEU A 33 -1.83 3.21 2.24
N HIS A 34 -1.44 3.41 3.49
CA HIS A 34 -2.36 3.80 4.56
C HIS A 34 -1.63 4.54 5.68
N GLU A 35 -2.40 5.22 6.55
CA GLU A 35 -1.83 6.02 7.64
C GLU A 35 -1.55 5.24 8.92
N ASP A 36 -2.18 4.09 9.09
CA ASP A 36 -1.93 3.26 10.27
C ASP A 36 -0.48 2.73 10.25
N THR A 37 -0.06 2.13 11.34
CA THR A 37 1.30 1.58 11.43
C THR A 37 1.48 0.41 10.47
N LEU A 38 2.72 0.16 10.06
CA LEU A 38 3.04 -0.94 9.15
C LEU A 38 2.68 -2.29 9.77
N THR A 39 3.11 -2.51 11.02
CA THR A 39 2.83 -3.75 11.74
C THR A 39 1.45 -3.69 12.37
N GLY A 40 0.61 -4.66 12.04
CA GLY A 40 -0.75 -4.73 12.57
C GLY A 40 -1.75 -3.79 11.90
N GLY A 41 -1.32 -2.94 10.97
CA GLY A 41 -2.21 -2.09 10.21
C GLY A 41 -2.99 -2.87 9.15
N PHE A 42 -4.13 -2.31 8.71
CA PHE A 42 -5.01 -3.02 7.77
C PHE A 42 -4.37 -3.26 6.40
N GLY A 43 -3.32 -2.53 6.06
CA GLY A 43 -2.57 -2.76 4.82
C GLY A 43 -2.00 -4.17 4.73
N GLY A 44 -1.62 -4.77 5.86
CA GLY A 44 -1.18 -6.16 5.91
C GLY A 44 -2.28 -7.12 5.49
N GLU A 45 -3.53 -6.86 5.90
CA GLU A 45 -4.67 -7.68 5.51
C GLU A 45 -4.95 -7.57 4.01
N ILE A 46 -4.90 -6.37 3.45
CA ILE A 46 -5.09 -6.15 2.01
C ILE A 46 -3.98 -6.83 1.23
N ALA A 47 -2.72 -6.67 1.66
CA ALA A 47 -1.58 -7.31 1.01
C ALA A 47 -1.70 -8.82 1.02
N ALA A 48 -2.12 -9.41 2.15
CA ALA A 48 -2.34 -10.85 2.26
C ALA A 48 -3.47 -11.31 1.32
N TRP A 49 -4.55 -10.56 1.24
CA TRP A 49 -5.66 -10.87 0.34
C TRP A 49 -5.21 -10.88 -1.12
N ILE A 50 -4.44 -9.86 -1.53
CA ILE A 50 -3.90 -9.78 -2.90
C ILE A 50 -2.97 -10.96 -3.18
N ALA A 51 -2.07 -11.28 -2.26
CA ALA A 51 -1.16 -12.40 -2.43
C ALA A 51 -1.89 -13.73 -2.58
N GLU A 52 -2.99 -13.91 -1.85
CA GLU A 52 -3.78 -15.14 -1.91
C GLU A 52 -4.63 -15.25 -3.17
N HIS A 53 -5.23 -14.14 -3.62
CA HIS A 53 -6.23 -14.16 -4.68
C HIS A 53 -5.74 -13.63 -6.03
N CYS A 54 -4.63 -12.89 -6.06
CA CYS A 54 -4.15 -12.22 -7.26
C CYS A 54 -2.69 -12.57 -7.61
N PHE A 55 -2.12 -13.55 -6.95
CA PHE A 55 -0.70 -13.90 -7.11
C PHE A 55 -0.30 -14.10 -8.57
N GLU A 56 -1.15 -14.74 -9.36
CA GLU A 56 -0.85 -15.07 -10.76
C GLU A 56 -0.66 -13.85 -11.67
N TRP A 57 -1.14 -12.66 -11.24
CA TRP A 57 -1.01 -11.42 -12.02
C TRP A 57 0.12 -10.52 -11.53
N LEU A 58 0.81 -10.89 -10.46
CA LEU A 58 1.84 -10.05 -9.87
C LEU A 58 3.19 -10.21 -10.58
N ASP A 59 3.81 -9.09 -10.91
CA ASP A 59 5.17 -9.02 -11.46
C ASP A 59 6.20 -8.67 -10.38
N ALA A 60 5.75 -8.35 -9.19
CA ALA A 60 6.58 -7.94 -8.06
C ALA A 60 5.88 -8.28 -6.75
N PRO A 61 6.60 -8.33 -5.62
CA PRO A 61 5.96 -8.49 -4.32
C PRO A 61 4.99 -7.35 -4.05
N VAL A 62 3.88 -7.63 -3.35
CA VAL A 62 2.99 -6.58 -2.86
C VAL A 62 3.75 -5.80 -1.81
N MET A 63 3.86 -4.50 -2.01
CA MET A 63 4.57 -3.63 -1.08
C MET A 63 3.58 -2.82 -0.25
N ARG A 64 3.98 -2.49 0.98
CA ARG A 64 3.20 -1.65 1.88
C ARG A 64 3.97 -0.38 2.19
N CYS A 65 3.27 0.74 2.19
CA CYS A 65 3.79 2.02 2.64
C CYS A 65 2.84 2.53 3.71
N ALA A 66 3.34 2.66 4.93
CA ALA A 66 2.51 2.96 6.08
C ALA A 66 3.28 3.83 7.07
N SER A 67 2.60 4.25 8.12
CA SER A 67 3.25 5.01 9.20
C SER A 67 4.23 4.13 9.96
N LEU A 68 5.17 4.79 10.65
CA LEU A 68 6.17 4.08 11.45
C LEU A 68 5.52 3.31 12.61
N ASP A 69 6.16 2.20 13.01
CA ASP A 69 5.71 1.36 14.12
C ASP A 69 6.06 2.02 15.47
N THR A 70 5.59 3.23 15.67
CA THR A 70 5.83 4.02 16.88
C THR A 70 4.52 4.68 17.30
N PRO A 71 4.41 5.16 18.56
CA PRO A 71 3.26 5.97 18.95
C PRO A 71 3.16 7.23 18.08
N VAL A 72 1.95 7.72 17.87
CA VAL A 72 1.70 8.94 17.09
C VAL A 72 2.34 10.12 17.82
N PRO A 73 3.28 10.85 17.17
CA PRO A 73 3.93 11.99 17.82
C PRO A 73 3.01 13.21 17.88
N PHE A 74 3.25 14.06 18.89
CA PHE A 74 2.51 15.32 19.02
C PHE A 74 3.17 16.48 18.26
N SER A 75 4.48 16.37 17.96
CA SER A 75 5.21 17.41 17.21
C SER A 75 4.87 17.33 15.73
N THR A 76 4.59 18.47 15.10
CA THR A 76 4.32 18.53 13.66
C THR A 76 5.48 17.99 12.83
N VAL A 77 6.72 18.25 13.24
CA VAL A 77 7.91 17.76 12.53
C VAL A 77 8.01 16.23 12.63
N LEU A 78 7.83 15.69 13.84
CA LEU A 78 7.87 14.24 14.05
C LEU A 78 6.68 13.54 13.39
N GLU A 79 5.53 14.20 13.36
CA GLU A 79 4.34 13.67 12.68
C GLU A 79 4.60 13.49 11.18
N LYS A 80 5.25 14.46 10.52
CA LYS A 80 5.58 14.35 9.10
C LYS A 80 6.49 13.16 8.81
N GLU A 81 7.46 12.88 9.69
CA GLU A 81 8.34 11.73 9.54
C GLU A 81 7.62 10.42 9.86
N PHE A 82 6.64 10.47 10.77
CA PHE A 82 5.85 9.31 11.16
C PHE A 82 4.94 8.83 10.03
N LEU A 83 4.29 9.74 9.31
CA LEU A 83 3.28 9.41 8.31
C LEU A 83 3.88 8.69 7.08
N ALA A 84 3.06 7.85 6.47
CA ALA A 84 3.42 7.04 5.31
C ALA A 84 3.96 7.87 4.14
N THR A 85 3.43 9.07 3.94
CA THR A 85 3.81 9.93 2.81
C THR A 85 5.28 10.30 2.80
N ALA A 86 5.95 10.29 3.97
CA ALA A 86 7.39 10.55 4.05
C ALA A 86 8.23 9.50 3.29
N ARG A 87 7.68 8.30 3.06
CA ARG A 87 8.39 7.18 2.43
C ARG A 87 7.79 6.77 1.09
N LEU A 88 6.78 7.49 0.63
CA LEU A 88 6.02 7.11 -0.57
C LEU A 88 6.90 7.04 -1.82
N ASP A 89 7.70 8.09 -2.08
CA ASP A 89 8.55 8.14 -3.27
C ASP A 89 9.56 6.98 -3.28
N ALA A 90 10.21 6.72 -2.16
CA ALA A 90 11.17 5.62 -2.05
C ALA A 90 10.49 4.27 -2.29
N SER A 91 9.28 4.08 -1.77
CA SER A 91 8.50 2.85 -1.95
C SER A 91 8.13 2.65 -3.42
N ILE A 92 7.70 3.70 -4.09
CA ILE A 92 7.37 3.66 -5.52
C ILE A 92 8.60 3.29 -6.35
N GLN A 93 9.75 3.91 -6.09
CA GLN A 93 10.98 3.63 -6.83
C GLN A 93 11.43 2.19 -6.60
N LYS A 94 11.32 1.69 -5.39
CA LYS A 94 11.66 0.30 -5.07
C LYS A 94 10.75 -0.67 -5.83
N LEU A 95 9.45 -0.40 -5.86
CA LEU A 95 8.49 -1.25 -6.58
C LEU A 95 8.77 -1.27 -8.08
N ARG A 96 9.14 -0.13 -8.65
CA ARG A 96 9.48 -0.04 -10.07
C ARG A 96 10.73 -0.83 -10.45
N SER A 97 11.63 -1.05 -9.50
CA SER A 97 12.90 -1.74 -9.76
C SER A 97 12.76 -3.25 -9.96
N TYR A 98 11.62 -3.81 -9.67
CA TYR A 98 11.36 -5.23 -9.88
C TYR A 98 11.11 -5.58 -11.35
#